data_af08bca913cb70ee64fa0b53d6f9e7f9
#
_entry.id   af08bca913cb70ee64fa0b53d6f9e7f9
#
_cell.length_a   1.000
_cell.length_b   1.000
_cell.length_c   1.000
_cell.angle_alpha   90.00
_cell.angle_beta   90.00
_cell.angle_gamma   90.00
#
_symmetry.space_group_name_H-M   'P 1'
#
loop_
_entity.id
_entity.type
_entity.pdbx_description
1 polymer ?
#
loop_
_entity_poly.entity_id
_entity_poly.type
_entity_poly.pdbx_seq_one_letter_code
_entity_poly.pdbx_strand_id
1 'polypeptide(L)'
;MSITLAVLLTLAAQCAPSVHPETLSAIVGHESGGNPLALHVNGSNQPVPPQNREEAVSIARQLISEGKSVDLGLMQINSDNLEWLGMSIEDTFDPCKNLAAGSRILEENYQRAHRQKGQEQVALYAALSAYNTGNQTAGIKNGYVQKVVENSTYKVPAISAVAELKPEPAPEWDVFGGEEVADTHWDAFSSTNKEEGPIENRVNN
;
A
#
# COMPACT_ATOMS: atom_id res chain seq x y z
N MET A 1 -25.39 6.07 1.24
CA MET A 1 -24.98 7.48 1.45
C MET A 1 -23.47 7.52 1.55
N SER A 2 -22.80 8.44 0.82
CA SER A 2 -21.35 8.58 0.89
C SER A 2 -20.94 9.37 2.12
N ILE A 3 -19.79 8.99 2.70
CA ILE A 3 -19.14 9.71 3.79
C ILE A 3 -18.55 11.02 3.24
N THR A 4 -18.73 12.12 3.95
CA THR A 4 -18.13 13.41 3.55
C THR A 4 -16.61 13.38 3.71
N LEU A 5 -15.90 14.22 2.94
CA LEU A 5 -14.43 14.31 3.02
C LEU A 5 -13.92 14.58 4.44
N ALA A 6 -14.56 15.50 5.16
CA ALA A 6 -14.16 15.83 6.54
C ALA A 6 -14.26 14.64 7.50
N VAL A 7 -15.36 13.87 7.41
CA VAL A 7 -15.54 12.65 8.20
C VAL A 7 -14.52 11.59 7.78
N LEU A 8 -14.29 11.43 6.49
CA LEU A 8 -13.33 10.47 5.96
C LEU A 8 -11.90 10.75 6.43
N LEU A 9 -11.46 12.02 6.38
CA LEU A 9 -10.12 12.41 6.89
C LEU A 9 -9.97 12.11 8.38
N THR A 10 -11.03 12.37 9.17
CA THR A 10 -11.04 12.08 10.62
C THR A 10 -10.93 10.57 10.86
N LEU A 11 -11.73 9.77 10.18
CA LEU A 11 -11.68 8.31 10.29
C LEU A 11 -10.33 7.74 9.83
N ALA A 12 -9.78 8.24 8.73
CA ALA A 12 -8.47 7.82 8.25
C ALA A 12 -7.37 8.08 9.29
N ALA A 13 -7.35 9.27 9.90
CA ALA A 13 -6.38 9.60 10.94
C ALA A 13 -6.51 8.72 12.20
N GLN A 14 -7.73 8.33 12.56
CA GLN A 14 -7.99 7.51 13.75
C GLN A 14 -7.78 6.02 13.54
N CYS A 15 -8.20 5.50 12.38
CA CYS A 15 -8.29 4.08 12.12
C CYS A 15 -7.10 3.52 11.33
N ALA A 16 -6.36 4.38 10.63
CA ALA A 16 -5.25 4.02 9.75
C ALA A 16 -4.09 5.04 9.84
N PRO A 17 -3.54 5.29 11.04
CA PRO A 17 -2.58 6.38 11.29
C PRO A 17 -1.23 6.21 10.59
N SER A 18 -0.94 5.03 10.08
CA SER A 18 0.31 4.72 9.37
C SER A 18 0.37 5.28 7.94
N VAL A 19 -0.78 5.64 7.36
CA VAL A 19 -0.88 6.25 6.03
C VAL A 19 -1.51 7.64 6.16
N HIS A 20 -0.94 8.61 5.44
CA HIS A 20 -1.47 9.98 5.48
C HIS A 20 -2.96 10.01 5.10
N PRO A 21 -3.84 10.69 5.88
CA PRO A 21 -5.28 10.68 5.66
C PRO A 21 -5.71 11.11 4.24
N GLU A 22 -5.00 12.04 3.63
CA GLU A 22 -5.29 12.47 2.27
C GLU A 22 -4.96 11.41 1.22
N THR A 23 -3.92 10.61 1.44
CA THR A 23 -3.63 9.47 0.56
C THR A 23 -4.77 8.46 0.60
N LEU A 24 -5.25 8.12 1.80
CA LEU A 24 -6.41 7.23 1.95
C LEU A 24 -7.68 7.83 1.35
N SER A 25 -7.91 9.14 1.54
CA SER A 25 -9.09 9.80 0.98
C SER A 25 -9.07 9.84 -0.55
N ALA A 26 -7.90 9.99 -1.16
CA ALA A 26 -7.73 9.95 -2.60
C ALA A 26 -8.04 8.56 -3.18
N ILE A 27 -7.58 7.50 -2.49
CA ILE A 27 -7.91 6.12 -2.85
C ILE A 27 -9.42 5.88 -2.71
N VAL A 28 -10.02 6.20 -1.56
CA VAL A 28 -11.46 6.04 -1.31
C VAL A 28 -12.29 6.81 -2.33
N GLY A 29 -11.87 8.03 -2.69
CA GLY A 29 -12.54 8.83 -3.72
C GLY A 29 -12.58 8.12 -5.07
N HIS A 30 -11.51 7.43 -5.43
CA HIS A 30 -11.44 6.66 -6.67
C HIS A 30 -12.19 5.32 -6.59
N GLU A 31 -12.04 4.58 -5.47
CA GLU A 31 -12.55 3.22 -5.32
C GLU A 31 -14.07 3.17 -5.15
N SER A 32 -14.61 3.99 -4.26
CA SER A 32 -16.03 3.90 -3.85
C SER A 32 -16.80 5.22 -3.92
N GLY A 33 -16.12 6.35 -4.23
CA GLY A 33 -16.72 7.68 -4.07
C GLY A 33 -17.18 7.96 -2.63
N GLY A 34 -16.52 7.34 -1.64
CA GLY A 34 -16.86 7.48 -0.23
C GLY A 34 -18.07 6.65 0.22
N ASN A 35 -18.55 5.70 -0.59
CA ASN A 35 -19.66 4.82 -0.22
C ASN A 35 -19.18 3.63 0.62
N PRO A 36 -19.53 3.53 1.92
CA PRO A 36 -19.10 2.43 2.78
C PRO A 36 -19.77 1.08 2.44
N LEU A 37 -20.86 1.12 1.67
CA LEU A 37 -21.58 -0.07 1.22
C LEU A 37 -21.26 -0.43 -0.24
N ALA A 38 -20.21 0.14 -0.82
CA ALA A 38 -19.82 -0.16 -2.19
C ALA A 38 -19.45 -1.64 -2.31
N LEU A 39 -19.94 -2.25 -3.41
CA LEU A 39 -19.72 -3.65 -3.72
C LEU A 39 -19.54 -3.75 -5.24
N HIS A 40 -18.43 -4.34 -5.68
CA HIS A 40 -18.13 -4.56 -7.09
C HIS A 40 -17.78 -6.03 -7.33
N VAL A 41 -18.34 -6.61 -8.37
CA VAL A 41 -18.09 -8.01 -8.75
C VAL A 41 -17.14 -8.04 -9.95
N ASN A 42 -16.00 -8.68 -9.77
CA ASN A 42 -14.99 -8.76 -10.81
C ASN A 42 -15.43 -9.69 -11.95
N GLY A 43 -15.36 -9.18 -13.20
CA GLY A 43 -15.64 -9.97 -14.39
C GLY A 43 -17.11 -10.39 -14.58
N SER A 44 -18.06 -9.81 -13.86
CA SER A 44 -19.48 -10.14 -13.91
C SER A 44 -20.37 -8.90 -13.93
N ASN A 45 -21.70 -9.14 -14.15
CA ASN A 45 -22.70 -8.10 -13.98
C ASN A 45 -22.75 -7.65 -12.53
N GLN A 46 -22.86 -6.32 -12.33
CA GLN A 46 -22.96 -5.75 -11.00
C GLN A 46 -24.34 -6.03 -10.38
N PRO A 47 -24.40 -6.34 -9.08
CA PRO A 47 -25.66 -6.48 -8.36
C PRO A 47 -26.36 -5.13 -8.22
N VAL A 48 -27.62 -5.18 -7.81
CA VAL A 48 -28.35 -3.97 -7.37
C VAL A 48 -27.64 -3.40 -6.15
N PRO A 49 -27.36 -2.08 -6.10
CA PRO A 49 -26.69 -1.47 -4.97
C PRO A 49 -27.44 -1.70 -3.65
N PRO A 50 -26.76 -2.15 -2.59
CA PRO A 50 -27.40 -2.40 -1.29
C PRO A 50 -27.88 -1.11 -0.64
N GLN A 51 -29.03 -1.18 0.07
CA GLN A 51 -29.64 -0.04 0.75
C GLN A 51 -29.13 0.13 2.19
N ASN A 52 -28.63 -0.95 2.78
CA ASN A 52 -28.13 -0.99 4.15
C ASN A 52 -27.01 -2.04 4.28
N ARG A 53 -26.37 -2.05 5.48
CA ARG A 53 -25.23 -2.94 5.74
C ARG A 53 -25.61 -4.42 5.73
N GLU A 54 -26.77 -4.76 6.26
CA GLU A 54 -27.28 -6.14 6.31
C GLU A 54 -27.46 -6.71 4.91
N GLU A 55 -28.02 -5.91 4.02
CA GLU A 55 -28.19 -6.28 2.61
C GLU A 55 -26.84 -6.41 1.88
N ALA A 56 -25.90 -5.47 2.13
CA ALA A 56 -24.56 -5.53 1.58
C ALA A 56 -23.83 -6.82 1.98
N VAL A 57 -23.90 -7.19 3.26
CA VAL A 57 -23.31 -8.43 3.80
C VAL A 57 -23.99 -9.66 3.15
N SER A 58 -25.32 -9.67 3.02
CA SER A 58 -26.05 -10.78 2.41
C SER A 58 -25.65 -11.00 0.95
N ILE A 59 -25.62 -9.91 0.16
CA ILE A 59 -25.20 -9.95 -1.25
C ILE A 59 -23.73 -10.43 -1.37
N ALA A 60 -22.83 -9.88 -0.57
CA ALA A 60 -21.42 -10.26 -0.60
C ALA A 60 -21.23 -11.75 -0.28
N ARG A 61 -21.90 -12.26 0.77
CA ARG A 61 -21.87 -13.69 1.13
C ARG A 61 -22.35 -14.59 0.01
N GLN A 62 -23.47 -14.25 -0.62
CA GLN A 62 -24.02 -15.02 -1.73
C GLN A 62 -22.98 -15.08 -2.87
N LEU A 63 -22.47 -13.93 -3.32
CA LEU A 63 -21.54 -13.85 -4.44
C LEU A 63 -20.24 -14.62 -4.16
N ILE A 64 -19.67 -14.48 -2.95
CA ILE A 64 -18.47 -15.22 -2.54
C ILE A 64 -18.74 -16.73 -2.49
N SER A 65 -19.93 -17.16 -2.01
CA SER A 65 -20.31 -18.58 -2.02
C SER A 65 -20.49 -19.16 -3.43
N GLU A 66 -20.77 -18.31 -4.40
CA GLU A 66 -20.82 -18.64 -5.83
C GLU A 66 -19.42 -18.66 -6.49
N GLY A 67 -18.36 -18.46 -5.72
CA GLY A 67 -16.97 -18.41 -6.21
C GLY A 67 -16.61 -17.11 -6.95
N LYS A 68 -17.35 -16.01 -6.72
CA LYS A 68 -17.06 -14.70 -7.30
C LYS A 68 -16.00 -13.98 -6.47
N SER A 69 -15.09 -13.29 -7.15
CA SER A 69 -14.21 -12.30 -6.53
C SER A 69 -14.94 -10.96 -6.43
N VAL A 70 -14.98 -10.39 -5.23
CA VAL A 70 -15.80 -9.20 -4.91
C VAL A 70 -14.96 -8.18 -4.17
N ASP A 71 -15.04 -6.92 -4.58
CA ASP A 71 -14.40 -5.80 -3.91
C ASP A 71 -15.40 -5.08 -3.01
N LEU A 72 -15.03 -4.80 -1.74
CA LEU A 72 -15.97 -4.50 -0.67
C LEU A 72 -15.61 -3.22 0.09
N GLY A 73 -16.58 -2.36 0.32
CA GLY A 73 -16.53 -1.20 1.20
C GLY A 73 -15.75 0.00 0.64
N LEU A 74 -15.32 0.90 1.52
CA LEU A 74 -14.72 2.19 1.18
C LEU A 74 -13.48 2.08 0.27
N MET A 75 -12.56 1.19 0.62
CA MET A 75 -11.31 0.99 -0.09
C MET A 75 -11.35 -0.22 -1.03
N GLN A 76 -12.55 -0.75 -1.32
CA GLN A 76 -12.77 -1.87 -2.24
C GLN A 76 -11.83 -3.05 -1.94
N ILE A 77 -11.89 -3.53 -0.69
CA ILE A 77 -11.09 -4.69 -0.25
C ILE A 77 -11.58 -5.94 -0.98
N ASN A 78 -10.70 -6.58 -1.74
CA ASN A 78 -11.03 -7.80 -2.45
C ASN A 78 -11.27 -8.97 -1.50
N SER A 79 -12.30 -9.79 -1.78
CA SER A 79 -12.68 -10.94 -0.96
C SER A 79 -11.56 -11.96 -0.75
N ASP A 80 -10.63 -12.08 -1.70
CA ASP A 80 -9.50 -13.00 -1.63
C ASP A 80 -8.45 -12.58 -0.58
N ASN A 81 -8.51 -11.31 -0.13
CA ASN A 81 -7.63 -10.78 0.89
C ASN A 81 -8.16 -10.96 2.32
N LEU A 82 -9.43 -11.36 2.51
CA LEU A 82 -10.08 -11.37 3.83
C LEU A 82 -9.39 -12.31 4.83
N GLU A 83 -8.98 -13.49 4.36
CA GLU A 83 -8.33 -14.48 5.21
C GLU A 83 -7.03 -13.96 5.82
N TRP A 84 -6.11 -13.45 5.02
CA TRP A 84 -4.82 -12.96 5.54
C TRP A 84 -4.94 -11.63 6.32
N LEU A 85 -6.00 -10.85 6.04
CA LEU A 85 -6.33 -9.66 6.82
C LEU A 85 -6.97 -10.01 8.17
N GLY A 86 -7.48 -11.24 8.33
CA GLY A 86 -8.23 -11.67 9.50
C GLY A 86 -9.59 -10.96 9.62
N MET A 87 -10.22 -10.66 8.48
CA MET A 87 -11.49 -9.94 8.40
C MET A 87 -12.67 -10.84 8.08
N SER A 88 -13.80 -10.57 8.70
CA SER A 88 -15.10 -11.09 8.24
C SER A 88 -15.67 -10.23 7.11
N ILE A 89 -16.67 -10.76 6.40
CA ILE A 89 -17.40 -9.99 5.38
C ILE A 89 -18.08 -8.76 6.02
N GLU A 90 -18.60 -8.90 7.24
CA GLU A 90 -19.21 -7.81 8.00
C GLU A 90 -18.22 -6.67 8.28
N ASP A 91 -16.97 -7.00 8.57
CA ASP A 91 -15.91 -6.03 8.86
C ASP A 91 -15.60 -5.15 7.64
N THR A 92 -15.78 -5.65 6.42
CA THR A 92 -15.54 -4.87 5.20
C THR A 92 -16.50 -3.70 5.01
N PHE A 93 -17.67 -3.74 5.62
CA PHE A 93 -18.67 -2.67 5.60
C PHE A 93 -18.65 -1.80 6.86
N ASP A 94 -17.65 -1.99 7.74
CA ASP A 94 -17.31 -1.06 8.81
C ASP A 94 -16.26 -0.07 8.27
N PRO A 95 -16.54 1.25 8.26
CA PRO A 95 -15.63 2.23 7.69
C PRO A 95 -14.22 2.22 8.31
N CYS A 96 -14.14 2.08 9.64
CA CYS A 96 -12.87 2.09 10.34
C CYS A 96 -12.01 0.85 10.03
N LYS A 97 -12.64 -0.33 10.08
CA LYS A 97 -11.96 -1.61 9.77
C LYS A 97 -11.55 -1.68 8.31
N ASN A 98 -12.38 -1.16 7.39
CA ASN A 98 -12.09 -1.14 5.98
C ASN A 98 -10.90 -0.21 5.65
N LEU A 99 -10.85 0.99 6.25
CA LEU A 99 -9.71 1.90 6.14
C LEU A 99 -8.42 1.28 6.69
N ALA A 100 -8.49 0.64 7.87
CA ALA A 100 -7.34 -0.05 8.45
C ALA A 100 -6.82 -1.18 7.56
N ALA A 101 -7.71 -1.95 6.97
CA ALA A 101 -7.36 -3.05 6.05
C ALA A 101 -6.71 -2.53 4.77
N GLY A 102 -7.29 -1.53 4.14
CA GLY A 102 -6.74 -0.91 2.93
C GLY A 102 -5.38 -0.26 3.18
N SER A 103 -5.21 0.40 4.33
CA SER A 103 -3.92 0.93 4.78
C SER A 103 -2.87 -0.17 4.88
N ARG A 104 -3.19 -1.30 5.52
CA ARG A 104 -2.29 -2.44 5.66
C ARG A 104 -1.86 -3.02 4.30
N ILE A 105 -2.79 -3.17 3.36
CA ILE A 105 -2.47 -3.60 1.98
C ILE A 105 -1.50 -2.62 1.33
N LEU A 106 -1.78 -1.31 1.43
CA LEU A 106 -0.94 -0.28 0.84
C LEU A 106 0.46 -0.26 1.45
N GLU A 107 0.57 -0.39 2.77
CA GLU A 107 1.85 -0.45 3.48
C GLU A 107 2.70 -1.64 3.06
N GLU A 108 2.12 -2.82 2.98
CA GLU A 108 2.86 -4.01 2.54
C GLU A 108 3.37 -3.87 1.11
N ASN A 109 2.54 -3.31 0.22
CA ASN A 109 2.94 -3.00 -1.14
C ASN A 109 4.05 -1.95 -1.17
N TYR A 110 3.95 -0.90 -0.34
CA TYR A 110 4.96 0.14 -0.23
C TYR A 110 6.30 -0.40 0.27
N GLN A 111 6.30 -1.16 1.35
CA GLN A 111 7.52 -1.76 1.90
C GLN A 111 8.20 -2.68 0.88
N ARG A 112 7.42 -3.49 0.15
CA ARG A 112 7.94 -4.35 -0.90
C ARG A 112 8.56 -3.54 -2.04
N ALA A 113 7.90 -2.48 -2.49
CA ALA A 113 8.39 -1.60 -3.53
C ALA A 113 9.62 -0.80 -3.09
N HIS A 114 9.62 -0.30 -1.85
CA HIS A 114 10.73 0.49 -1.30
C HIS A 114 12.03 -0.32 -1.21
N ARG A 115 11.96 -1.58 -0.74
CA ARG A 115 13.12 -2.49 -0.71
C ARG A 115 13.72 -2.72 -2.11
N GLN A 116 12.92 -2.64 -3.17
CA GLN A 116 13.38 -2.88 -4.55
C GLN A 116 13.88 -1.63 -5.27
N LYS A 117 13.31 -0.47 -4.94
CA LYS A 117 13.49 0.76 -5.71
C LYS A 117 14.25 1.87 -4.95
N GLY A 118 14.31 1.82 -3.63
CA GLY A 118 15.07 2.73 -2.77
C GLY A 118 14.55 4.18 -2.71
N GLN A 119 13.65 4.60 -3.62
CA GLN A 119 13.12 5.96 -3.70
C GLN A 119 11.67 5.99 -3.23
N GLU A 120 11.35 6.81 -2.23
CA GLU A 120 10.05 6.86 -1.57
C GLU A 120 8.89 7.13 -2.54
N GLN A 121 9.02 8.13 -3.41
CA GLN A 121 7.96 8.49 -4.36
C GLN A 121 7.73 7.40 -5.41
N VAL A 122 8.79 6.77 -5.91
CA VAL A 122 8.70 5.66 -6.86
C VAL A 122 8.07 4.44 -6.18
N ALA A 123 8.41 4.19 -4.91
CA ALA A 123 7.84 3.13 -4.11
C ALA A 123 6.34 3.36 -3.85
N LEU A 124 5.93 4.60 -3.57
CA LEU A 124 4.51 4.94 -3.39
C LEU A 124 3.70 4.70 -4.67
N TYR A 125 4.19 5.12 -5.82
CA TYR A 125 3.48 4.89 -7.10
C TYR A 125 3.42 3.39 -7.45
N ALA A 126 4.48 2.65 -7.17
CA ALA A 126 4.49 1.20 -7.35
C ALA A 126 3.53 0.50 -6.36
N ALA A 127 3.41 1.00 -5.12
CA ALA A 127 2.45 0.50 -4.14
C ALA A 127 1.00 0.77 -4.54
N LEU A 128 0.67 1.96 -5.01
CA LEU A 128 -0.64 2.30 -5.56
C LEU A 128 -0.97 1.44 -6.78
N SER A 129 -0.02 1.25 -7.68
CA SER A 129 -0.18 0.35 -8.82
C SER A 129 -0.49 -1.09 -8.38
N ALA A 130 0.26 -1.61 -7.41
CA ALA A 130 0.05 -2.94 -6.87
C ALA A 130 -1.26 -3.07 -6.09
N TYR A 131 -1.72 -2.01 -5.44
CA TYR A 131 -3.01 -1.96 -4.78
C TYR A 131 -4.16 -2.28 -5.74
N ASN A 132 -4.17 -1.64 -6.91
CA ASN A 132 -5.20 -1.84 -7.93
C ASN A 132 -5.07 -3.16 -8.71
N THR A 133 -3.83 -3.59 -9.00
CA THR A 133 -3.62 -4.65 -10.01
C THR A 133 -2.84 -5.85 -9.50
N GLY A 134 -2.36 -5.84 -8.26
CA GLY A 134 -1.36 -6.79 -7.76
C GLY A 134 0.04 -6.61 -8.37
N ASN A 135 0.22 -5.64 -9.30
CA ASN A 135 1.46 -5.44 -10.05
C ASN A 135 1.98 -4.00 -9.90
N GLN A 136 3.28 -3.83 -9.63
CA GLN A 136 3.90 -2.53 -9.35
C GLN A 136 3.94 -1.54 -10.53
N THR A 137 3.57 -1.95 -11.73
CA THR A 137 3.63 -1.11 -12.94
C THR A 137 2.34 -1.07 -13.76
N ALA A 138 1.48 -2.08 -13.63
CA ALA A 138 0.25 -2.18 -14.41
C ALA A 138 -0.75 -1.06 -14.10
N GLY A 139 -0.89 -0.68 -12.83
CA GLY A 139 -1.76 0.42 -12.39
C GLY A 139 -1.24 1.81 -12.79
N ILE A 140 0.06 1.95 -13.07
CA ILE A 140 0.62 3.16 -13.68
C ILE A 140 0.20 3.22 -15.15
N LYS A 141 0.34 2.10 -15.88
CA LYS A 141 0.04 2.02 -17.31
C LYS A 141 -1.45 2.19 -17.62
N ASN A 142 -2.33 1.67 -16.78
CA ASN A 142 -3.80 1.79 -16.96
C ASN A 142 -4.37 3.13 -16.48
N GLY A 143 -3.52 4.04 -15.94
CA GLY A 143 -3.92 5.37 -15.48
C GLY A 143 -4.52 5.42 -14.07
N TYR A 144 -4.57 4.31 -13.32
CA TYR A 144 -5.10 4.28 -11.96
C TYR A 144 -4.33 5.22 -11.03
N VAL A 145 -2.99 5.10 -11.01
CA VAL A 145 -2.14 5.93 -10.14
C VAL A 145 -2.35 7.42 -10.42
N GLN A 146 -2.45 7.80 -11.69
CA GLN A 146 -2.71 9.19 -12.07
C GLN A 146 -4.07 9.67 -11.52
N LYS A 147 -5.13 8.88 -11.66
CA LYS A 147 -6.48 9.22 -11.15
C LYS A 147 -6.51 9.37 -9.63
N VAL A 148 -5.81 8.49 -8.89
CA VAL A 148 -5.70 8.61 -7.43
C VAL A 148 -4.97 9.89 -7.05
N VAL A 149 -3.87 10.23 -7.73
CA VAL A 149 -3.11 11.46 -7.48
C VAL A 149 -3.94 12.71 -7.81
N GLU A 150 -4.72 12.69 -8.88
CA GLU A 150 -5.61 13.80 -9.27
C GLU A 150 -6.76 14.00 -8.26
N ASN A 151 -7.24 12.93 -7.63
CA ASN A 151 -8.25 12.99 -6.57
C ASN A 151 -7.72 13.50 -5.23
N SER A 152 -6.40 13.55 -5.05
CA SER A 152 -5.83 14.12 -3.83
C SER A 152 -5.93 15.65 -3.89
N THR A 153 -6.45 16.28 -2.82
CA THR A 153 -6.43 17.74 -2.64
C THR A 153 -5.00 18.26 -2.42
N TYR A 154 -4.14 17.40 -1.95
CA TYR A 154 -2.69 17.60 -1.91
C TYR A 154 -2.15 17.27 -3.30
N LYS A 155 -1.64 18.27 -4.01
CA LYS A 155 -0.72 17.98 -5.11
C LYS A 155 0.47 17.27 -4.47
N VAL A 156 0.42 15.93 -4.41
CA VAL A 156 1.64 15.14 -4.29
C VAL A 156 2.56 15.75 -5.34
N PRO A 157 3.71 16.34 -4.95
CA PRO A 157 4.55 16.99 -5.94
C PRO A 157 4.70 15.98 -7.06
N ALA A 158 4.16 16.31 -8.25
CA ALA A 158 4.56 15.59 -9.44
C ALA A 158 6.07 15.44 -9.27
N ILE A 159 6.63 14.27 -9.57
CA ILE A 159 8.07 14.12 -9.74
C ILE A 159 8.42 15.11 -10.86
N SER A 160 8.41 16.39 -10.53
CA SER A 160 9.14 17.37 -11.28
C SER A 160 10.53 16.83 -11.18
N ALA A 161 11.02 16.37 -12.33
CA ALA A 161 12.34 15.85 -12.53
C ALA A 161 13.23 16.34 -11.40
N VAL A 162 13.91 15.45 -10.70
CA VAL A 162 14.88 15.77 -9.66
C VAL A 162 15.71 16.94 -10.19
N ALA A 163 15.17 18.15 -10.04
CA ALA A 163 15.95 19.35 -10.16
C ALA A 163 16.76 19.29 -8.89
N GLU A 164 17.99 18.71 -9.04
CA GLU A 164 19.13 18.94 -8.19
C GLU A 164 18.73 19.48 -6.81
N LEU A 165 18.39 18.59 -5.87
CA LEU A 165 18.54 18.91 -4.46
C LEU A 165 20.03 19.16 -4.31
N LYS A 166 20.45 20.41 -4.48
CA LYS A 166 21.72 20.85 -3.92
C LYS A 166 21.60 20.50 -2.45
N PRO A 167 22.53 19.72 -1.89
CA PRO A 167 22.55 19.47 -0.46
C PRO A 167 22.49 20.84 0.21
N GLU A 168 21.50 21.06 1.08
CA GLU A 168 21.51 22.23 1.94
C GLU A 168 22.83 22.22 2.72
N PRO A 169 23.52 23.35 2.84
CA PRO A 169 24.74 23.40 3.66
C PRO A 169 24.38 22.89 5.04
N ALA A 170 25.20 21.99 5.58
CA ALA A 170 25.04 21.44 6.91
C ALA A 170 24.82 22.59 7.90
N PRO A 171 23.85 22.48 8.83
CA PRO A 171 23.58 23.53 9.80
C PRO A 171 24.84 23.81 10.63
N GLU A 172 25.11 25.07 10.98
CA GLU A 172 26.28 25.54 11.69
C GLU A 172 26.58 24.81 13.02
N TRP A 173 25.62 24.02 13.56
CA TRP A 173 25.82 23.22 14.77
C TRP A 173 26.40 21.81 14.50
N ASP A 174 26.57 21.40 13.25
CA ASP A 174 27.14 20.09 12.90
C ASP A 174 28.67 20.13 13.04
N VAL A 175 29.12 20.02 14.28
CA VAL A 175 30.57 19.97 14.63
C VAL A 175 31.23 18.64 14.23
N PHE A 176 30.51 17.69 13.67
CA PHE A 176 31.03 16.38 13.25
C PHE A 176 31.06 16.20 11.73
N GLY A 177 30.53 17.14 10.94
CA GLY A 177 30.42 17.07 9.48
C GLY A 177 31.68 17.47 8.70
N GLY A 178 32.83 17.39 9.27
CA GLY A 178 34.11 17.75 8.58
C GLY A 178 35.03 16.56 8.48
N GLU A 179 34.93 15.79 7.42
CA GLU A 179 35.92 15.04 6.67
C GLU A 179 35.26 13.84 6.00
N GLU A 180 35.38 13.75 4.70
CA GLU A 180 35.06 12.52 3.94
C GLU A 180 35.95 11.40 4.49
N VAL A 181 35.41 10.62 5.43
CA VAL A 181 35.98 9.32 5.78
C VAL A 181 35.65 8.39 4.63
N ALA A 182 36.70 8.00 3.88
CA ALA A 182 36.65 6.97 2.88
C ALA A 182 35.80 5.80 3.39
N ASP A 183 34.83 5.41 2.55
CA ASP A 183 33.86 4.35 2.70
C ASP A 183 34.48 3.07 3.31
N THR A 184 34.52 2.98 4.63
CA THR A 184 34.71 1.72 5.32
C THR A 184 33.34 1.15 5.58
N HIS A 185 32.89 0.35 4.63
CA HIS A 185 31.68 -0.45 4.73
C HIS A 185 31.61 -1.16 6.09
N TRP A 186 30.81 -0.61 7.00
CA TRP A 186 30.53 -1.23 8.29
C TRP A 186 29.41 -2.26 8.12
N ASP A 187 29.79 -3.50 7.79
CA ASP A 187 28.89 -4.62 7.70
C ASP A 187 28.81 -5.34 9.05
N ALA A 188 27.78 -5.00 9.84
CA ALA A 188 27.54 -5.60 11.15
C ALA A 188 27.07 -7.06 11.07
N PHE A 189 26.89 -7.63 9.87
CA PHE A 189 26.32 -8.95 9.67
C PHE A 189 27.10 -9.86 8.71
N SER A 190 28.31 -9.50 8.30
CA SER A 190 29.15 -10.42 7.54
C SER A 190 29.72 -11.50 8.47
N SER A 191 29.00 -12.59 8.59
CA SER A 191 29.54 -13.84 9.14
C SER A 191 30.62 -14.35 8.18
N THR A 192 31.86 -14.25 8.58
CA THR A 192 32.99 -14.86 7.90
C THR A 192 32.84 -16.38 7.92
N ASN A 193 32.35 -16.95 6.84
CA ASN A 193 32.59 -18.35 6.55
C ASN A 193 34.06 -18.50 6.21
N LYS A 194 34.84 -18.98 7.15
CA LYS A 194 36.17 -19.53 6.89
C LYS A 194 35.99 -20.75 6.00
N GLU A 195 36.47 -20.66 4.78
CA GLU A 195 36.69 -21.82 3.92
C GLU A 195 37.72 -22.74 4.61
N GLU A 196 37.29 -23.90 5.06
CA GLU A 196 38.19 -25.00 5.38
C GLU A 196 38.71 -25.59 4.06
N GLY A 197 40.01 -25.52 3.85
CA GLY A 197 40.72 -26.07 2.71
C GLY A 197 40.67 -27.61 2.66
N PRO A 198 40.97 -28.22 1.51
CA PRO A 198 40.76 -29.64 1.27
C PRO A 198 41.70 -30.49 2.12
N ILE A 199 41.15 -31.50 2.81
CA ILE A 199 41.88 -32.54 3.53
C ILE A 199 42.49 -33.52 2.52
N GLU A 200 43.81 -33.47 2.39
CA GLU A 200 44.58 -34.48 1.64
C GLU A 200 44.49 -35.82 2.34
N ASN A 201 43.84 -36.81 1.70
CA ASN A 201 43.88 -38.20 2.05
C ASN A 201 45.29 -38.75 1.81
N ARG A 202 46.11 -38.96 2.87
CA ARG A 202 47.25 -39.88 2.84
C ARG A 202 46.79 -41.28 3.24
N VAL A 203 46.68 -42.13 2.27
CA VAL A 203 46.69 -43.57 2.44
C VAL A 203 48.13 -43.98 2.67
N ASN A 204 48.40 -44.70 3.75
CA ASN A 204 49.58 -45.57 3.92
C ASN A 204 49.19 -46.90 4.53
N ASN A 205 49.49 -47.94 3.80
CA ASN A 205 49.68 -49.39 4.12
C ASN A 205 48.82 -50.00 5.22
#